data_236fd280a7b7d71bd5d054e4f88c9f8c
#
_entry.id   236fd280a7b7d71bd5d054e4f88c9f8c
#
_cell.length_a   1.000
_cell.length_b   1.000
_cell.length_c   1.000
_cell.angle_alpha   90.00
_cell.angle_beta   90.00
_cell.angle_gamma   90.00
#
_symmetry.space_group_name_H-M   'P 1'
#
loop_
_entity.id
_entity.type
_entity.pdbx_description
1 polymer ?
#
loop_
_entity_poly.entity_id
_entity_poly.type
_entity_poly.pdbx_seq_one_letter_code
_entity_poly.pdbx_strand_id
1 'polypeptide(L)'
;MKEDNQIVIDSKNYAIRIVNLYKYLNDVKKEFVMSKQILRSGTSIGANISESVFAQSRQDFISKLSISLKEASETKFWLELLHETDFISEAQFNSLNDDNSKLIGTLVNIINSTKNNNNV
;
A
#
# COMPACT_ATOMS: atom_id res chain seq x y z
N MET A 1 -2.71 9.44 15.44
CA MET A 1 -1.93 9.82 14.24
C MET A 1 -2.50 11.10 13.65
N LYS A 2 -1.67 11.97 13.16
CA LYS A 2 -2.08 13.23 12.54
C LYS A 2 -2.15 13.08 11.02
N GLU A 3 -3.00 13.89 10.38
CA GLU A 3 -3.16 13.89 8.93
C GLU A 3 -1.87 14.21 8.16
N ASP A 4 -0.96 14.96 8.77
CA ASP A 4 0.32 15.32 8.16
C ASP A 4 1.46 14.35 8.53
N ASN A 5 1.15 13.22 9.18
CA ASN A 5 2.13 12.19 9.46
C ASN A 5 2.72 11.64 8.16
N GLN A 6 4.02 11.35 8.16
CA GLN A 6 4.75 10.99 6.95
C GLN A 6 4.13 9.78 6.24
N ILE A 7 3.66 8.77 6.98
CA ILE A 7 3.08 7.57 6.34
C ILE A 7 1.77 7.90 5.62
N VAL A 8 1.00 8.87 6.10
CA VAL A 8 -0.23 9.32 5.41
C VAL A 8 0.14 9.93 4.06
N ILE A 9 1.16 10.78 4.04
CA ILE A 9 1.66 11.42 2.83
C ILE A 9 2.24 10.38 1.87
N ASP A 10 3.11 9.50 2.37
CA ASP A 10 3.80 8.50 1.54
C ASP A 10 2.82 7.50 0.93
N SER A 11 1.82 7.06 1.69
CA SER A 11 0.85 6.10 1.18
C SER A 11 -0.08 6.71 0.15
N LYS A 12 -0.40 8.00 0.27
CA LYS A 12 -1.16 8.72 -0.75
C LYS A 12 -0.33 8.88 -2.03
N ASN A 13 0.94 9.24 -1.90
CA ASN A 13 1.84 9.35 -3.05
C ASN A 13 1.98 8.00 -3.74
N TYR A 14 2.06 6.91 -2.97
CA TYR A 14 2.10 5.57 -3.54
C TYR A 14 0.81 5.24 -4.29
N ALA A 15 -0.35 5.60 -3.74
CA ALA A 15 -1.64 5.42 -4.41
C ALA A 15 -1.67 6.11 -5.77
N ILE A 16 -1.09 7.32 -5.86
CA ILE A 16 -0.98 8.05 -7.13
C ILE A 16 -0.13 7.26 -8.12
N ARG A 17 0.99 6.69 -7.67
CA ARG A 17 1.82 5.83 -8.54
C ARG A 17 1.07 4.61 -9.04
N ILE A 18 0.26 4.00 -8.17
CA ILE A 18 -0.55 2.84 -8.54
C ILE A 18 -1.63 3.22 -9.57
N VAL A 19 -2.27 4.37 -9.41
CA VAL A 19 -3.23 4.85 -10.41
C VAL A 19 -2.54 5.07 -11.76
N ASN A 20 -1.34 5.62 -11.76
CA ASN A 20 -0.57 5.82 -13.00
C ASN A 20 -0.17 4.47 -13.61
N LEU A 21 0.19 3.49 -12.81
CA LEU A 21 0.46 2.13 -13.28
C LEU A 21 -0.80 1.52 -13.92
N TYR A 22 -1.95 1.68 -13.27
CA TYR A 22 -3.23 1.22 -13.80
C TYR A 22 -3.50 1.79 -15.19
N LYS A 23 -3.32 3.11 -15.36
CA LYS A 23 -3.50 3.77 -16.65
C LYS A 23 -2.55 3.22 -17.71
N TYR A 24 -1.30 3.03 -17.37
CA TYR A 24 -0.28 2.48 -18.25
C TYR A 24 -0.65 1.04 -18.69
N LEU A 25 -1.05 0.21 -17.75
CA LEU A 25 -1.43 -1.18 -18.04
C LEU A 25 -2.64 -1.24 -18.97
N ASN A 26 -3.63 -0.37 -18.78
CA ASN A 26 -4.80 -0.33 -19.65
C ASN A 26 -4.48 0.27 -21.01
N ASP A 27 -3.83 1.43 -21.04
CA ASP A 27 -3.67 2.21 -22.26
C ASP A 27 -2.57 1.67 -23.17
N VAL A 28 -1.45 1.23 -22.58
CA VAL A 28 -0.28 0.78 -23.36
C VAL A 28 -0.25 -0.74 -23.46
N LYS A 29 -0.39 -1.44 -22.35
CA LYS A 29 -0.23 -2.90 -22.31
C LYS A 29 -1.52 -3.65 -22.60
N LYS A 30 -2.66 -2.98 -22.60
CA LYS A 30 -3.99 -3.59 -22.83
C LYS A 30 -4.26 -4.74 -21.87
N GLU A 31 -3.77 -4.58 -20.63
CA GLU A 31 -4.00 -5.53 -19.55
C GLU A 31 -5.13 -4.96 -18.67
N PHE A 32 -6.26 -5.69 -18.55
CA PHE A 32 -7.49 -5.16 -17.95
C PHE A 32 -7.94 -5.94 -16.72
N VAL A 33 -7.25 -7.03 -16.36
CA VAL A 33 -7.66 -7.90 -15.26
C VAL A 33 -6.80 -7.67 -14.02
N MET A 34 -5.49 -7.91 -14.12
CA MET A 34 -4.56 -7.70 -13.03
C MET A 34 -4.45 -6.22 -12.66
N SER A 35 -4.59 -5.33 -13.65
CA SER A 35 -4.55 -3.89 -13.41
C SER A 35 -5.62 -3.43 -12.42
N LYS A 36 -6.82 -4.01 -12.50
CA LYS A 36 -7.91 -3.69 -11.57
C LYS A 36 -7.60 -4.18 -10.16
N GLN A 37 -6.99 -5.35 -10.05
CA GLN A 37 -6.63 -5.92 -8.75
C GLN A 37 -5.57 -5.09 -8.04
N ILE A 38 -4.52 -4.69 -8.75
CA ILE A 38 -3.46 -3.88 -8.16
C ILE A 38 -3.96 -2.45 -7.86
N LEU A 39 -4.86 -1.91 -8.68
CA LEU A 39 -5.49 -0.62 -8.39
C LEU A 39 -6.21 -0.69 -7.04
N ARG A 40 -7.02 -1.71 -6.84
CA ARG A 40 -7.78 -1.91 -5.61
C ARG A 40 -6.84 -2.06 -4.39
N SER A 41 -5.90 -3.02 -4.46
CA SER A 41 -5.02 -3.29 -3.31
C SER A 41 -4.07 -2.14 -3.05
N GLY A 42 -3.44 -1.58 -4.07
CA GLY A 42 -2.44 -0.53 -3.92
C GLY A 42 -3.01 0.79 -3.42
N THR A 43 -4.26 1.12 -3.77
CA THR A 43 -4.92 2.33 -3.26
C THR A 43 -5.54 2.10 -1.88
N SER A 44 -5.89 0.85 -1.54
CA SER A 44 -6.44 0.50 -0.24
C SER A 44 -5.43 0.68 0.89
N ILE A 45 -4.14 0.62 0.61
CA ILE A 45 -3.09 0.89 1.60
C ILE A 45 -3.29 2.27 2.21
N GLY A 46 -3.29 3.29 1.37
CA GLY A 46 -3.45 4.68 1.81
C GLY A 46 -4.84 4.98 2.32
N ALA A 47 -5.88 4.36 1.74
CA ALA A 47 -7.26 4.56 2.20
C ALA A 47 -7.42 4.13 3.66
N ASN A 48 -6.89 2.97 4.04
CA ASN A 48 -6.95 2.48 5.41
C ASN A 48 -6.08 3.30 6.36
N ILE A 49 -4.91 3.74 5.91
CA ILE A 49 -4.07 4.64 6.71
C ILE A 49 -4.80 5.96 6.98
N SER A 50 -5.46 6.53 5.96
CA SER A 50 -6.25 7.75 6.11
C SER A 50 -7.39 7.56 7.13
N GLU A 51 -8.08 6.43 7.08
CA GLU A 51 -9.13 6.11 8.03
C GLU A 51 -8.58 5.94 9.46
N SER A 52 -7.36 5.43 9.60
CA SER A 52 -6.75 5.24 10.93
C SER A 52 -6.53 6.55 11.68
N VAL A 53 -6.39 7.67 10.96
CA VAL A 53 -6.27 9.01 11.56
C VAL A 53 -7.49 9.33 12.43
N PHE A 54 -8.66 8.83 12.03
CA PHE A 54 -9.94 9.07 12.72
C PHE A 54 -10.41 7.84 13.52
N ALA A 55 -9.49 6.95 13.88
CA ALA A 55 -9.82 5.73 14.62
C ALA A 55 -10.50 6.07 15.96
N GLN A 56 -11.51 5.28 16.31
CA GLN A 56 -12.33 5.48 17.51
C GLN A 56 -11.67 4.92 18.78
N SER A 57 -10.65 4.06 18.62
CA SER A 57 -9.97 3.39 19.71
C SER A 57 -8.58 2.96 19.26
N ARG A 58 -7.74 2.56 20.22
CA ARG A 58 -6.45 1.96 19.88
C ARG A 58 -6.62 0.69 19.06
N GLN A 59 -7.58 -0.13 19.42
CA GLN A 59 -7.86 -1.37 18.68
C GLN A 59 -8.31 -1.10 17.25
N ASP A 60 -9.16 -0.11 17.05
CA ASP A 60 -9.60 0.30 15.71
C ASP A 60 -8.41 0.82 14.89
N PHE A 61 -7.53 1.61 15.51
CA PHE A 61 -6.30 2.10 14.89
C PHE A 61 -5.43 0.94 14.39
N ILE A 62 -5.14 -0.02 15.27
CA ILE A 62 -4.35 -1.21 14.93
C ILE A 62 -5.04 -2.01 13.82
N SER A 63 -6.36 -2.16 13.89
CA SER A 63 -7.14 -2.87 12.89
C SER A 63 -7.00 -2.24 11.51
N LYS A 64 -7.13 -0.92 11.40
CA LYS A 64 -7.01 -0.20 10.12
C LYS A 64 -5.61 -0.34 9.54
N LEU A 65 -4.58 -0.22 10.36
CA LEU A 65 -3.20 -0.37 9.89
C LEU A 65 -2.89 -1.82 9.52
N SER A 66 -3.48 -2.79 10.21
CA SER A 66 -3.32 -4.21 9.88
C SER A 66 -3.95 -4.55 8.53
N ILE A 67 -5.11 -3.96 8.22
CA ILE A 67 -5.74 -4.10 6.90
C ILE A 67 -4.84 -3.47 5.83
N SER A 68 -4.30 -2.29 6.09
CA SER A 68 -3.36 -1.64 5.18
C SER A 68 -2.15 -2.52 4.89
N LEU A 69 -1.58 -3.14 5.92
CA LEU A 69 -0.44 -4.06 5.79
C LEU A 69 -0.80 -5.26 4.92
N LYS A 70 -1.97 -5.84 5.12
CA LYS A 70 -2.47 -6.94 4.30
C LYS A 70 -2.61 -6.54 2.84
N GLU A 71 -3.14 -5.35 2.57
CA GLU A 71 -3.29 -4.83 1.21
C GLU A 71 -1.93 -4.56 0.55
N ALA A 72 -0.94 -4.12 1.32
CA ALA A 72 0.43 -3.95 0.81
C ALA A 72 1.04 -5.31 0.43
N SER A 73 0.78 -6.35 1.20
CA SER A 73 1.21 -7.72 0.87
C SER A 73 0.55 -8.21 -0.43
N GLU A 74 -0.74 -7.96 -0.62
CA GLU A 74 -1.42 -8.31 -1.85
C GLU A 74 -0.86 -7.51 -3.04
N THR A 75 -0.54 -6.24 -2.84
CA THR A 75 0.06 -5.39 -3.88
C THR A 75 1.40 -5.96 -4.34
N LYS A 76 2.22 -6.44 -3.42
CA LYS A 76 3.48 -7.11 -3.75
C LYS A 76 3.24 -8.32 -4.66
N PHE A 77 2.24 -9.13 -4.35
CA PHE A 77 1.87 -10.29 -5.17
C PHE A 77 1.56 -9.88 -6.61
N TRP A 78 0.73 -8.85 -6.79
CA TRP A 78 0.37 -8.38 -8.13
C TRP A 78 1.56 -7.78 -8.88
N LEU A 79 2.45 -7.05 -8.19
CA LEU A 79 3.67 -6.53 -8.79
C LEU A 79 4.57 -7.67 -9.30
N GLU A 80 4.77 -8.70 -8.49
CA GLU A 80 5.56 -9.86 -8.87
C GLU A 80 4.96 -10.55 -10.10
N LEU A 81 3.65 -10.74 -10.08
CA LEU A 81 2.97 -11.43 -11.20
C LEU A 81 3.03 -10.61 -12.48
N LEU A 82 2.83 -9.29 -12.41
CA LEU A 82 2.96 -8.41 -13.57
C LEU A 82 4.38 -8.42 -14.14
N HIS A 83 5.39 -8.46 -13.27
CA HIS A 83 6.79 -8.53 -13.69
C HIS A 83 7.12 -9.89 -14.33
N GLU A 84 6.72 -10.98 -13.71
CA GLU A 84 7.02 -12.34 -14.19
C GLU A 84 6.27 -12.69 -15.46
N THR A 85 5.21 -11.95 -15.81
CA THR A 85 4.44 -12.13 -17.04
C THR A 85 4.72 -11.03 -18.07
N ASP A 86 5.79 -10.26 -17.86
CA ASP A 86 6.32 -9.26 -18.82
C ASP A 86 5.43 -8.05 -19.09
N PHE A 87 4.52 -7.71 -18.17
CA PHE A 87 3.72 -6.49 -18.30
C PHE A 87 4.44 -5.25 -17.78
N ILE A 88 5.38 -5.41 -16.84
CA ILE A 88 6.23 -4.32 -16.37
C ILE A 88 7.69 -4.76 -16.41
N SER A 89 8.60 -3.79 -16.57
CA SER A 89 10.03 -4.02 -16.60
C SER A 89 10.58 -4.27 -15.20
N GLU A 90 11.81 -4.79 -15.13
CA GLU A 90 12.51 -4.97 -13.87
C GLU A 90 12.68 -3.63 -13.14
N ALA A 91 13.01 -2.56 -13.87
CA ALA A 91 13.15 -1.22 -13.29
C ALA A 91 11.83 -0.71 -12.71
N GLN A 92 10.72 -0.90 -13.43
CA GLN A 92 9.39 -0.52 -12.95
C GLN A 92 9.02 -1.32 -11.71
N PHE A 93 9.26 -2.63 -11.75
CA PHE A 93 9.00 -3.51 -10.60
C PHE A 93 9.81 -3.06 -9.38
N ASN A 94 11.11 -2.90 -9.52
CA ASN A 94 11.99 -2.53 -8.40
C ASN A 94 11.56 -1.21 -7.77
N SER A 95 11.26 -0.19 -8.59
CA SER A 95 10.85 1.11 -8.10
C SER A 95 9.55 1.05 -7.28
N LEU A 96 8.54 0.37 -7.83
CA LEU A 96 7.23 0.25 -7.15
C LEU A 96 7.30 -0.66 -5.93
N ASN A 97 8.07 -1.74 -6.01
CA ASN A 97 8.21 -2.69 -4.91
C ASN A 97 9.04 -2.10 -3.76
N ASP A 98 10.04 -1.27 -4.06
CA ASP A 98 10.83 -0.59 -3.02
C ASP A 98 9.94 0.34 -2.18
N ASP A 99 9.09 1.13 -2.81
CA ASP A 99 8.15 2.00 -2.09
C ASP A 99 7.16 1.18 -1.26
N ASN A 100 6.65 0.10 -1.82
CA ASN A 100 5.74 -0.79 -1.10
C ASN A 100 6.40 -1.40 0.14
N SER A 101 7.66 -1.85 0.00
CA SER A 101 8.44 -2.43 1.10
C SER A 101 8.67 -1.42 2.22
N LYS A 102 8.92 -0.16 1.89
CA LYS A 102 9.08 0.90 2.88
C LYS A 102 7.78 1.13 3.66
N LEU A 103 6.65 1.13 2.97
CA LEU A 103 5.34 1.24 3.62
C LEU A 103 5.09 0.07 4.56
N ILE A 104 5.39 -1.15 4.13
CA ILE A 104 5.27 -2.37 4.96
C ILE A 104 6.11 -2.22 6.22
N GLY A 105 7.38 -1.85 6.09
CA GLY A 105 8.27 -1.67 7.24
C GLY A 105 7.76 -0.65 8.23
N THR A 106 7.29 0.49 7.75
CA THR A 106 6.74 1.54 8.59
C THR A 106 5.45 1.09 9.29
N LEU A 107 4.55 0.41 8.57
CA LEU A 107 3.31 -0.12 9.14
C LEU A 107 3.59 -1.13 10.26
N VAL A 108 4.52 -2.05 10.04
CA VAL A 108 4.92 -3.04 11.04
C VAL A 108 5.44 -2.34 12.29
N ASN A 109 6.30 -1.34 12.12
CA ASN A 109 6.87 -0.58 13.24
C ASN A 109 5.79 0.15 14.05
N ILE A 110 4.86 0.82 13.37
CA ILE A 110 3.78 1.56 14.04
C ILE A 110 2.87 0.59 14.80
N ILE A 111 2.48 -0.52 14.17
CA ILE A 111 1.62 -1.53 14.79
C ILE A 111 2.28 -2.09 16.04
N ASN A 112 3.54 -2.48 15.95
CA ASN A 112 4.28 -3.05 17.07
C ASN A 112 4.47 -2.03 18.20
N SER A 113 4.82 -0.80 17.89
CA SER A 113 4.95 0.27 18.87
C SER A 113 3.64 0.53 19.61
N THR A 114 2.54 0.55 18.86
CA THR A 114 1.21 0.78 19.43
C THR A 114 0.81 -0.35 20.36
N LYS A 115 1.05 -1.61 19.97
CA LYS A 115 0.77 -2.78 20.83
C LYS A 115 1.61 -2.78 22.09
N ASN A 116 2.90 -2.43 21.99
CA ASN A 116 3.82 -2.44 23.12
C ASN A 116 3.48 -1.35 24.14
N ASN A 117 2.95 -0.21 23.69
CA ASN A 117 2.53 0.87 24.58
C ASN A 117 1.34 0.48 25.46
N ASN A 118 0.64 -0.62 25.16
CA ASN A 118 -0.43 -1.15 26.00
C ASN A 118 0.07 -1.68 27.34
N ASN A 119 1.36 -1.96 27.46
CA ASN A 119 1.94 -2.61 28.62
C ASN A 119 2.53 -1.64 29.64
N VAL A 120 2.34 -0.35 29.42
CA VAL A 120 2.85 0.71 30.30
C VAL A 120 1.87 1.10 31.39
#